data_ec51b7489d4b783b6cba103ed06f40a9
#
_entry.id   ec51b7489d4b783b6cba103ed06f40a9
#
_cell.length_a   1.000
_cell.length_b   1.000
_cell.length_c   1.000
_cell.angle_alpha   90.00
_cell.angle_beta   90.00
_cell.angle_gamma   90.00
#
_symmetry.space_group_name_H-M   'P 1'
#
loop_
_entity.id
_entity.type
_entity.pdbx_description
1 polymer ?
#
loop_
_entity_poly.entity_id
_entity_poly.type
_entity_poly.pdbx_seq_one_letter_code
_entity_poly.pdbx_strand_id
1 'polypeptide(L)'
;MCKLMFRELKADEIDVRVAQINQKGATLLLYKDARCDMNILDETVGAFNWKRSHTRENANCVVSLWDKDKNEWVSKEDTGTESFTEKEKGLASDSFKRACFNWGIGRELYTAPFIYVSADKMNIYEKNGKYATYDKFNVEKIAYDENRQITGIAIKNQKGERVFVYNNTKKGDKK
;
A
#
# COMPACT_ATOMS: atom_id res chain seq x y z
N MET A 1 -22.86 17.04 -9.46
CA MET A 1 -21.66 16.21 -9.74
C MET A 1 -21.33 15.38 -8.51
N CYS A 2 -21.52 14.08 -8.57
CA CYS A 2 -21.08 13.20 -7.47
C CYS A 2 -19.55 13.08 -7.56
N LYS A 3 -18.84 13.49 -6.50
CA LYS A 3 -17.37 13.39 -6.48
C LYS A 3 -17.00 11.92 -6.40
N LEU A 4 -16.28 11.39 -7.39
CA LEU A 4 -15.76 10.03 -7.36
C LEU A 4 -14.79 9.90 -6.17
N MET A 5 -15.07 8.98 -5.26
CA MET A 5 -14.24 8.69 -4.10
C MET A 5 -14.05 7.18 -3.97
N PHE A 6 -12.81 6.76 -3.87
CA PHE A 6 -12.45 5.39 -3.52
C PHE A 6 -12.34 5.27 -2.00
N ARG A 7 -12.71 4.12 -1.45
CA ARG A 7 -12.56 3.85 -0.01
C ARG A 7 -11.08 3.74 0.39
N GLU A 8 -10.81 3.86 1.68
CA GLU A 8 -9.51 3.53 2.27
C GLU A 8 -9.26 2.01 2.26
N LEU A 9 -7.99 1.65 2.40
CA LEU A 9 -7.56 0.25 2.52
C LEU A 9 -7.96 -0.32 3.88
N LYS A 10 -8.40 -1.57 3.89
CA LYS A 10 -8.62 -2.35 5.11
C LYS A 10 -7.30 -2.92 5.62
N ALA A 11 -7.25 -3.31 6.89
CA ALA A 11 -6.03 -3.86 7.50
C ALA A 11 -5.51 -5.11 6.77
N ASP A 12 -6.40 -5.97 6.30
CA ASP A 12 -6.10 -7.21 5.57
C ASP A 12 -5.70 -6.99 4.09
N GLU A 13 -5.85 -5.77 3.58
CA GLU A 13 -5.42 -5.36 2.25
C GLU A 13 -4.02 -4.72 2.24
N ILE A 14 -3.43 -4.53 3.42
CA ILE A 14 -2.13 -3.89 3.58
C ILE A 14 -1.09 -4.93 3.97
N ASP A 15 -0.15 -5.15 3.08
CA ASP A 15 1.01 -5.99 3.30
C ASP A 15 2.13 -5.20 3.99
N VAL A 16 2.97 -5.92 4.75
CA VAL A 16 4.12 -5.35 5.47
C VAL A 16 5.40 -6.05 5.02
N ARG A 17 6.39 -5.28 4.61
CA ARG A 17 7.70 -5.82 4.24
C ARG A 17 8.83 -5.17 5.00
N VAL A 18 9.90 -5.91 5.23
CA VAL A 18 11.17 -5.39 5.73
C VAL A 18 11.84 -4.60 4.62
N ALA A 19 12.08 -3.32 4.85
CA ALA A 19 12.79 -2.43 3.92
C ALA A 19 14.29 -2.41 4.20
N GLN A 20 14.65 -2.28 5.48
CA GLN A 20 16.03 -2.28 5.94
C GLN A 20 16.11 -3.06 7.23
N ILE A 21 17.23 -3.78 7.45
CA ILE A 21 17.46 -4.56 8.65
C ILE A 21 18.94 -4.49 9.04
N ASN A 22 19.20 -4.41 10.33
CA ASN A 22 20.51 -4.49 10.92
C ASN A 22 20.45 -5.23 12.27
N GLN A 23 21.55 -5.35 12.98
CA GLN A 23 21.61 -6.04 14.29
C GLN A 23 20.69 -5.43 15.36
N LYS A 24 20.23 -4.18 15.21
CA LYS A 24 19.42 -3.48 16.21
C LYS A 24 17.92 -3.58 15.94
N GLY A 25 17.52 -3.93 14.72
CA GLY A 25 16.12 -4.00 14.32
C GLY A 25 15.90 -3.82 12.83
N ALA A 26 14.64 -3.60 12.45
CA ALA A 26 14.24 -3.44 11.07
C ALA A 26 13.25 -2.29 10.87
N THR A 27 13.39 -1.61 9.74
CA THR A 27 12.38 -0.68 9.23
C THR A 27 11.41 -1.44 8.34
N LEU A 28 10.13 -1.25 8.59
CA LEU A 28 9.05 -1.86 7.83
C LEU A 28 8.39 -0.84 6.91
N LEU A 29 7.92 -1.29 5.75
CA LEU A 29 7.11 -0.50 4.82
C LEU A 29 5.78 -1.18 4.57
N LEU A 30 4.74 -0.37 4.45
CA LEU A 30 3.40 -0.80 4.05
C LEU A 30 3.29 -0.76 2.52
N TYR A 31 2.62 -1.75 1.97
CA TYR A 31 2.30 -1.79 0.54
C TYR A 31 0.98 -2.54 0.31
N LYS A 32 0.49 -2.54 -0.90
CA LYS A 32 -0.69 -3.30 -1.33
C LYS A 32 -0.40 -4.08 -2.59
N ASP A 33 -1.10 -5.16 -2.82
CA ASP A 33 -1.00 -5.89 -4.06
C ASP A 33 -1.95 -5.30 -5.14
N ALA A 34 -1.70 -5.63 -6.41
CA ALA A 34 -2.49 -5.11 -7.52
C ALA A 34 -3.94 -5.61 -7.54
N ARG A 35 -4.25 -6.75 -6.89
CA ARG A 35 -5.61 -7.27 -6.77
C ARG A 35 -6.47 -6.39 -5.88
N CYS A 36 -5.87 -5.79 -4.86
CA CYS A 36 -6.55 -4.81 -4.02
C CYS A 36 -7.05 -3.63 -4.87
N ASP A 37 -6.23 -3.10 -5.78
CA ASP A 37 -6.63 -2.02 -6.68
C ASP A 37 -7.78 -2.44 -7.60
N MET A 38 -7.72 -3.65 -8.16
CA MET A 38 -8.78 -4.19 -9.02
C MET A 38 -10.11 -4.29 -8.26
N ASN A 39 -10.08 -4.85 -7.04
CA ASN A 39 -11.28 -4.99 -6.22
C ASN A 39 -11.89 -3.61 -5.90
N ILE A 40 -11.09 -2.62 -5.55
CA ILE A 40 -11.56 -1.26 -5.25
C ILE A 40 -12.14 -0.58 -6.50
N LEU A 41 -11.55 -0.80 -7.67
CA LEU A 41 -12.10 -0.31 -8.94
C LEU A 41 -13.45 -0.98 -9.24
N ASP A 42 -13.53 -2.31 -9.13
CA ASP A 42 -14.78 -3.06 -9.35
C ASP A 42 -15.88 -2.64 -8.39
N GLU A 43 -15.56 -2.47 -7.10
CA GLU A 43 -16.49 -2.03 -6.06
C GLU A 43 -17.02 -0.61 -6.32
N THR A 44 -16.16 0.30 -6.81
CA THR A 44 -16.48 1.73 -6.89
C THR A 44 -17.15 2.12 -8.20
N VAL A 45 -16.63 1.64 -9.33
CA VAL A 45 -17.11 2.03 -10.65
C VAL A 45 -17.79 0.87 -11.41
N GLY A 46 -17.59 -0.37 -10.97
CA GLY A 46 -18.07 -1.58 -11.63
C GLY A 46 -17.10 -2.09 -12.69
N ALA A 47 -17.00 -3.41 -12.84
CA ALA A 47 -16.02 -4.10 -13.67
C ALA A 47 -16.03 -3.68 -15.17
N PHE A 48 -17.14 -3.18 -15.68
CA PHE A 48 -17.27 -2.72 -17.07
C PHE A 48 -16.90 -1.24 -17.27
N ASN A 49 -16.71 -0.48 -16.19
CA ASN A 49 -16.49 0.97 -16.26
C ASN A 49 -15.04 1.37 -15.98
N TRP A 50 -14.12 0.41 -15.99
CA TRP A 50 -12.70 0.70 -15.99
C TRP A 50 -11.95 -0.24 -16.93
N LYS A 51 -10.80 0.20 -17.38
CA LYS A 51 -9.87 -0.60 -18.19
C LYS A 51 -8.44 -0.16 -17.93
N ARG A 52 -7.49 -1.05 -18.25
CA ARG A 52 -6.06 -0.73 -18.23
C ARG A 52 -5.38 -1.15 -19.52
N SER A 53 -4.32 -0.45 -19.86
CA SER A 53 -3.38 -0.83 -20.92
C SER A 53 -1.96 -0.55 -20.46
N HIS A 54 -1.02 -1.30 -20.99
CA HIS A 54 0.39 -1.13 -20.71
C HIS A 54 1.13 -0.73 -21.98
N THR A 55 2.16 0.12 -21.84
CA THR A 55 3.08 0.53 -22.89
C THR A 55 4.51 0.39 -22.39
N ARG A 56 5.51 0.59 -23.24
CA ARG A 56 6.93 0.50 -22.89
C ARG A 56 7.28 -0.81 -22.17
N GLU A 57 6.91 -1.95 -22.76
CA GLU A 57 7.20 -3.27 -22.18
C GLU A 57 6.72 -3.39 -20.71
N ASN A 58 5.49 -2.94 -20.44
CA ASN A 58 4.85 -2.89 -19.13
C ASN A 58 5.39 -1.84 -18.13
N ALA A 59 6.38 -1.05 -18.53
CA ALA A 59 6.91 0.00 -17.63
C ALA A 59 5.89 1.11 -17.37
N ASN A 60 4.99 1.39 -18.31
CA ASN A 60 3.95 2.41 -18.15
C ASN A 60 2.57 1.76 -18.18
N CYS A 61 1.68 2.17 -17.27
CA CYS A 61 0.29 1.72 -17.21
C CYS A 61 -0.65 2.90 -17.28
N VAL A 62 -1.65 2.80 -18.15
CA VAL A 62 -2.79 3.72 -18.27
C VAL A 62 -4.00 3.04 -17.65
N VAL A 63 -4.62 3.67 -16.66
CA VAL A 63 -5.90 3.26 -16.07
C VAL A 63 -6.96 4.28 -16.47
N SER A 64 -8.01 3.80 -17.14
CA SER A 64 -9.11 4.63 -17.64
C SER A 64 -10.41 4.27 -16.92
N LEU A 65 -11.17 5.30 -16.55
CA LEU A 65 -12.49 5.18 -15.96
C LEU A 65 -13.53 5.83 -16.89
N TRP A 66 -14.71 5.24 -16.98
CA TRP A 66 -15.81 5.79 -17.76
C TRP A 66 -16.51 6.92 -16.98
N ASP A 67 -16.47 8.11 -17.53
CA ASP A 67 -17.22 9.27 -17.01
C ASP A 67 -18.60 9.33 -17.70
N LYS A 68 -19.65 8.97 -16.95
CA LYS A 68 -21.02 8.95 -17.46
C LYS A 68 -21.56 10.34 -17.77
N ASP A 69 -21.13 11.36 -17.03
CA ASP A 69 -21.60 12.73 -17.20
C ASP A 69 -21.05 13.34 -18.49
N LYS A 70 -19.81 12.98 -18.83
CA LYS A 70 -19.14 13.46 -20.05
C LYS A 70 -19.26 12.51 -21.24
N ASN A 71 -19.69 11.28 -20.99
CA ASN A 71 -19.75 10.20 -21.98
C ASN A 71 -18.38 9.93 -22.64
N GLU A 72 -17.33 9.88 -21.82
CA GLU A 72 -15.95 9.68 -22.29
C GLU A 72 -15.12 8.84 -21.32
N TRP A 73 -14.03 8.27 -21.82
CA TRP A 73 -13.00 7.62 -21.01
C TRP A 73 -12.00 8.67 -20.51
N VAL A 74 -11.92 8.84 -19.18
CA VAL A 74 -10.88 9.66 -18.56
C VAL A 74 -9.73 8.76 -18.13
N SER A 75 -8.51 9.14 -18.49
CA SER A 75 -7.32 8.29 -18.29
C SER A 75 -6.29 8.97 -17.40
N LYS A 76 -5.63 8.18 -16.57
CA LYS A 76 -4.43 8.56 -15.82
C LYS A 76 -3.37 7.48 -15.97
N GLU A 77 -2.12 7.88 -16.05
CA GLU A 77 -1.01 6.97 -16.26
C GLU A 77 0.12 7.19 -15.25
N ASP A 78 0.92 6.16 -15.08
CA ASP A 78 2.17 6.25 -14.32
C ASP A 78 3.14 5.15 -14.74
N THR A 79 4.41 5.36 -14.42
CA THR A 79 5.52 4.46 -14.72
C THR A 79 5.92 3.68 -13.47
N GLY A 80 6.07 2.38 -13.61
CA GLY A 80 6.58 1.49 -12.55
C GLY A 80 8.09 1.38 -12.57
N THR A 81 8.62 0.78 -11.53
CA THR A 81 10.03 0.42 -11.40
C THR A 81 10.20 -1.10 -11.45
N GLU A 82 11.32 -1.56 -12.03
CA GLU A 82 11.62 -2.99 -12.12
C GLU A 82 11.80 -3.63 -10.74
N SER A 83 11.28 -4.85 -10.60
CA SER A 83 11.56 -5.71 -9.45
C SER A 83 12.84 -6.52 -9.68
N PHE A 84 13.61 -6.78 -8.62
CA PHE A 84 14.84 -7.59 -8.70
C PHE A 84 14.59 -9.07 -9.00
N THR A 85 13.41 -9.61 -8.70
CA THR A 85 13.14 -11.06 -8.74
C THR A 85 12.28 -11.52 -9.92
N GLU A 86 11.29 -10.71 -10.34
CA GLU A 86 10.40 -11.02 -11.48
C GLU A 86 10.19 -9.73 -12.28
N LYS A 87 11.14 -9.39 -13.14
CA LYS A 87 11.21 -8.07 -13.78
C LYS A 87 9.94 -7.66 -14.51
N GLU A 88 9.49 -8.44 -15.49
CA GLU A 88 8.33 -8.06 -16.32
C GLU A 88 7.00 -8.05 -15.55
N LYS A 89 6.72 -9.09 -14.77
CA LYS A 89 5.51 -9.19 -13.98
C LYS A 89 5.49 -8.17 -12.84
N GLY A 90 6.63 -7.95 -12.20
CA GLY A 90 6.81 -6.93 -11.18
C GLY A 90 6.57 -5.54 -11.73
N LEU A 91 7.10 -5.25 -12.92
CA LEU A 91 6.97 -3.96 -13.60
C LEU A 91 5.51 -3.66 -13.98
N ALA A 92 4.80 -4.62 -14.59
CA ALA A 92 3.37 -4.48 -14.92
C ALA A 92 2.50 -4.25 -13.68
N SER A 93 2.78 -4.95 -12.59
CA SER A 93 2.06 -4.80 -11.32
C SER A 93 2.35 -3.44 -10.67
N ASP A 94 3.60 -2.99 -10.69
CA ASP A 94 4.00 -1.73 -10.08
C ASP A 94 3.45 -0.53 -10.86
N SER A 95 3.58 -0.52 -12.20
CA SER A 95 3.02 0.56 -13.03
C SER A 95 1.50 0.67 -12.88
N PHE A 96 0.78 -0.46 -12.77
CA PHE A 96 -0.66 -0.45 -12.52
C PHE A 96 -1.02 0.14 -11.15
N LYS A 97 -0.36 -0.28 -10.08
CA LYS A 97 -0.59 0.26 -8.72
C LYS A 97 -0.34 1.77 -8.67
N ARG A 98 0.70 2.24 -9.36
CA ARG A 98 1.02 3.67 -9.45
C ARG A 98 -0.03 4.45 -10.25
N ALA A 99 -0.51 3.91 -11.37
CA ALA A 99 -1.61 4.51 -12.12
C ALA A 99 -2.90 4.60 -11.27
N CYS A 100 -3.22 3.56 -10.47
CA CYS A 100 -4.33 3.58 -9.51
C CYS A 100 -4.14 4.62 -8.40
N PHE A 101 -2.90 4.83 -7.94
CA PHE A 101 -2.56 5.89 -6.99
C PHE A 101 -2.93 7.28 -7.54
N ASN A 102 -2.77 7.52 -8.85
CA ASN A 102 -3.18 8.77 -9.49
C ASN A 102 -4.71 8.98 -9.45
N TRP A 103 -5.48 7.92 -9.33
CA TRP A 103 -6.93 7.96 -9.10
C TRP A 103 -7.30 8.15 -7.63
N GLY A 104 -6.37 8.00 -6.71
CA GLY A 104 -6.57 8.17 -5.26
C GLY A 104 -6.67 6.87 -4.48
N ILE A 105 -6.41 5.72 -5.11
CA ILE A 105 -6.45 4.42 -4.44
C ILE A 105 -5.12 4.17 -3.71
N GLY A 106 -5.18 3.95 -2.41
CA GLY A 106 -4.01 3.61 -1.58
C GLY A 106 -3.08 4.78 -1.25
N ARG A 107 -3.47 6.03 -1.49
CA ARG A 107 -2.67 7.22 -1.14
C ARG A 107 -2.40 7.33 0.35
N GLU A 108 -3.28 6.83 1.17
CA GLU A 108 -3.16 6.79 2.63
C GLU A 108 -1.89 6.09 3.10
N LEU A 109 -1.34 5.13 2.36
CA LEU A 109 -0.10 4.44 2.71
C LEU A 109 1.12 5.38 2.78
N TYR A 110 1.09 6.50 2.05
CA TYR A 110 2.15 7.51 2.09
C TYR A 110 2.09 8.39 3.34
N THR A 111 1.03 8.27 4.14
CA THR A 111 0.89 8.95 5.44
C THR A 111 1.32 8.09 6.62
N ALA A 112 1.86 6.89 6.35
CA ALA A 112 2.32 5.97 7.37
C ALA A 112 3.41 6.60 8.25
N PRO A 113 3.40 6.37 9.56
CA PRO A 113 4.49 6.78 10.43
C PRO A 113 5.76 5.99 10.08
N PHE A 114 6.90 6.45 10.58
CA PHE A 114 8.12 5.65 10.53
C PHE A 114 7.93 4.38 11.38
N ILE A 115 7.98 3.22 10.74
CA ILE A 115 7.73 1.94 11.39
C ILE A 115 9.07 1.23 11.63
N TYR A 116 9.47 1.16 12.90
CA TYR A 116 10.68 0.47 13.32
C TYR A 116 10.35 -0.60 14.36
N VAL A 117 10.88 -1.80 14.14
CA VAL A 117 10.77 -2.92 15.07
C VAL A 117 12.17 -3.25 15.59
N SER A 118 12.35 -3.17 16.90
CA SER A 118 13.63 -3.44 17.56
C SER A 118 13.93 -4.94 17.62
N ALA A 119 15.21 -5.28 17.73
CA ALA A 119 15.70 -6.66 17.70
C ALA A 119 15.15 -7.55 18.85
N ASP A 120 14.70 -6.97 19.96
CA ASP A 120 14.05 -7.70 21.05
C ASP A 120 12.64 -8.20 20.70
N LYS A 121 12.03 -7.67 19.62
CA LYS A 121 10.68 -8.01 19.15
C LYS A 121 10.66 -8.82 17.85
N MET A 122 11.82 -9.23 17.35
CA MET A 122 11.91 -9.99 16.11
C MET A 122 13.16 -10.88 16.10
N ASN A 123 13.14 -11.92 15.28
CA ASN A 123 14.30 -12.79 15.11
C ASN A 123 15.18 -12.27 13.97
N ILE A 124 16.38 -11.87 14.30
CA ILE A 124 17.38 -11.42 13.33
C ILE A 124 18.51 -12.44 13.28
N TYR A 125 18.90 -12.83 12.08
CA TYR A 125 20.08 -13.65 11.85
C TYR A 125 21.04 -12.98 10.88
N GLU A 126 22.31 -13.31 11.02
CA GLU A 126 23.37 -12.85 10.12
C GLU A 126 23.82 -14.00 9.21
N LYS A 127 23.92 -13.72 7.93
CA LYS A 127 24.47 -14.64 6.94
C LYS A 127 25.35 -13.86 5.96
N ASN A 128 26.64 -14.24 5.89
CA ASN A 128 27.61 -13.61 4.98
C ASN A 128 27.69 -12.09 5.14
N GLY A 129 27.71 -11.59 6.37
CA GLY A 129 27.77 -10.16 6.66
C GLY A 129 26.48 -9.36 6.38
N LYS A 130 25.38 -10.06 6.09
CA LYS A 130 24.08 -9.44 5.87
C LYS A 130 23.08 -9.90 6.91
N TYR A 131 22.34 -8.96 7.49
CA TYR A 131 21.25 -9.26 8.41
C TYR A 131 19.97 -9.56 7.64
N ALA A 132 19.19 -10.52 8.13
CA ALA A 132 17.92 -10.94 7.57
C ALA A 132 16.97 -11.45 8.66
N THR A 133 15.70 -11.63 8.31
CA THR A 133 14.70 -12.24 9.17
C THR A 133 13.74 -13.10 8.34
N TYR A 134 13.22 -14.17 8.95
CA TYR A 134 12.11 -14.95 8.44
C TYR A 134 10.77 -14.54 9.05
N ASP A 135 10.79 -13.57 9.98
CA ASP A 135 9.57 -13.10 10.61
C ASP A 135 8.66 -12.44 9.56
N LYS A 136 7.38 -12.74 9.67
CA LYS A 136 6.33 -12.15 8.86
C LYS A 136 5.52 -11.18 9.71
N PHE A 137 5.18 -10.07 9.12
CA PHE A 137 4.44 -9.00 9.78
C PHE A 137 3.13 -8.73 9.06
N ASN A 138 2.07 -8.44 9.83
CA ASN A 138 0.74 -8.14 9.29
C ASN A 138 0.16 -6.95 10.03
N VAL A 139 -0.61 -6.14 9.33
CA VAL A 139 -1.42 -5.08 9.95
C VAL A 139 -2.59 -5.74 10.69
N GLU A 140 -2.66 -5.53 12.00
CA GLU A 140 -3.76 -6.02 12.83
C GLU A 140 -4.93 -5.05 12.83
N LYS A 141 -4.64 -3.75 12.95
CA LYS A 141 -5.61 -2.66 12.96
C LYS A 141 -5.04 -1.43 12.28
N ILE A 142 -5.89 -0.68 11.63
CA ILE A 142 -5.56 0.62 11.06
C ILE A 142 -6.74 1.58 11.27
N ALA A 143 -6.43 2.86 11.44
CA ALA A 143 -7.40 3.93 11.57
C ALA A 143 -6.95 5.14 10.75
N TYR A 144 -7.91 5.82 10.17
CA TYR A 144 -7.73 7.01 9.34
C TYR A 144 -8.52 8.19 9.90
N ASP A 145 -8.11 9.39 9.57
CA ASP A 145 -8.90 10.60 9.78
C ASP A 145 -9.73 10.97 8.53
N GLU A 146 -10.47 12.08 8.62
CA GLU A 146 -11.29 12.62 7.52
C GLU A 146 -10.48 12.99 6.27
N ASN A 147 -9.18 13.22 6.42
CA ASN A 147 -8.24 13.51 5.32
C ASN A 147 -7.57 12.25 4.79
N ARG A 148 -8.01 11.05 5.23
CA ARG A 148 -7.45 9.75 4.87
C ARG A 148 -5.99 9.58 5.31
N GLN A 149 -5.57 10.24 6.38
CA GLN A 149 -4.25 10.06 6.96
C GLN A 149 -4.30 8.96 8.02
N ILE A 150 -3.27 8.14 8.09
CA ILE A 150 -3.16 7.09 9.10
C ILE A 150 -2.97 7.75 10.47
N THR A 151 -3.97 7.61 11.33
CA THR A 151 -3.95 8.10 12.72
C THR A 151 -3.64 7.00 13.72
N GLY A 152 -3.80 5.75 13.34
CA GLY A 152 -3.47 4.61 14.19
C GLY A 152 -3.12 3.39 13.36
N ILE A 153 -2.10 2.65 13.78
CA ILE A 153 -1.75 1.35 13.19
C ILE A 153 -1.15 0.44 14.26
N ALA A 154 -1.55 -0.83 14.26
CA ALA A 154 -0.96 -1.89 15.03
C ALA A 154 -0.47 -2.99 14.09
N ILE A 155 0.78 -3.43 14.27
CA ILE A 155 1.41 -4.48 13.48
C ILE A 155 1.78 -5.64 14.42
N LYS A 156 1.46 -6.85 14.01
CA LYS A 156 1.79 -8.08 14.70
C LYS A 156 2.72 -8.97 13.87
N ASN A 157 3.49 -9.81 14.56
CA ASN A 157 4.27 -10.87 13.94
C ASN A 157 3.42 -12.13 13.68
N GLN A 158 4.02 -13.17 13.11
CA GLN A 158 3.35 -14.44 12.81
C GLN A 158 2.88 -15.21 14.06
N LYS A 159 3.37 -14.84 15.26
CA LYS A 159 2.91 -15.42 16.54
C LYS A 159 1.71 -14.68 17.13
N GLY A 160 1.26 -13.59 16.49
CA GLY A 160 0.17 -12.74 16.98
C GLY A 160 0.62 -11.70 18.01
N GLU A 161 1.91 -11.55 18.26
CA GLU A 161 2.46 -10.57 19.19
C GLU A 161 2.55 -9.20 18.50
N ARG A 162 2.09 -8.14 19.17
CA ARG A 162 2.22 -6.77 18.65
C ARG A 162 3.66 -6.29 18.75
N VAL A 163 4.26 -6.02 17.60
CA VAL A 163 5.65 -5.55 17.48
C VAL A 163 5.76 -4.04 17.29
N PHE A 164 4.69 -3.42 16.77
CA PHE A 164 4.61 -1.97 16.57
C PHE A 164 3.19 -1.47 16.83
N VAL A 165 3.07 -0.31 17.51
CA VAL A 165 1.80 0.40 17.70
C VAL A 165 2.05 1.89 17.55
N TYR A 166 1.26 2.53 16.71
CA TYR A 166 1.20 3.98 16.57
C TYR A 166 -0.23 4.45 16.82
N ASN A 167 -0.38 5.53 17.56
CA ASN A 167 -1.67 6.17 17.82
C ASN A 167 -1.44 7.69 17.91
N ASN A 168 -1.93 8.40 16.91
CA ASN A 168 -1.89 9.86 16.83
C ASN A 168 -3.32 10.44 16.85
N THR A 169 -4.19 9.87 17.66
CA THR A 169 -5.44 10.57 17.94
C THR A 169 -5.07 11.88 18.63
N LYS A 170 -5.17 13.00 17.91
CA LYS A 170 -5.10 14.34 18.52
C LYS A 170 -6.07 14.30 19.71
N LYS A 171 -5.55 14.50 20.92
CA LYS A 171 -6.40 14.74 22.07
C LYS A 171 -7.26 15.95 21.68
N GLY A 172 -8.55 15.70 21.46
CA GLY A 172 -9.47 16.76 21.12
C GLY A 172 -9.28 17.89 22.13
N ASP A 173 -9.11 19.10 21.63
CA ASP A 173 -9.06 20.30 22.43
C ASP A 173 -10.24 20.26 23.41
N LYS A 174 -9.95 19.97 24.67
CA LYS A 174 -10.87 20.31 25.75
C LYS A 174 -10.87 21.83 25.82
N LYS A 175 -11.83 22.45 25.14
CA LYS A 175 -12.32 23.79 25.51
C LYS A 175 -13.29 23.68 26.66
#